data_9ce44170361130a825eaab8cfa9d6196
#
_entry.id   9ce44170361130a825eaab8cfa9d6196
#
_cell.length_a   1.000
_cell.length_b   1.000
_cell.length_c   1.000
_cell.angle_alpha   90.00
_cell.angle_beta   90.00
_cell.angle_gamma   90.00
#
_symmetry.space_group_name_H-M   'P 1'
#
loop_
_entity.id
_entity.type
_entity.pdbx_description
1 polymer ?
#
loop_
_entity_poly.entity_id
_entity_poly.type
_entity_poly.pdbx_seq_one_letter_code
_entity_poly.pdbx_strand_id
1 'polypeptide(L)'
;MKESTAVLALANGTIFKGKSIGAEGQVNGEIVFNTSMSGYQEILTDPSYARQIVTLTYPHIGNTGTNFEDTESEKIWCSGLVIRSLSQTESNWRNEENLSDYLKRNNILGISDIDTRKLTRIIRNEGSQSAAIIAGEDLEEDSAVSLAREFQGLNGLDLAKEVTTKTPYDWTEGTWRGKKANTNF
;
A
#
# COMPACT_ATOMS: atom_id res chain seq x y z
N MET A 1 -4.62 -20.89 -13.41
CA MET A 1 -4.10 -19.54 -13.67
C MET A 1 -2.66 -19.51 -13.18
N LYS A 2 -1.71 -19.02 -13.99
CA LYS A 2 -0.32 -18.82 -13.55
C LYS A 2 -0.35 -17.77 -12.44
N GLU A 3 0.24 -18.06 -11.27
CA GLU A 3 0.37 -17.04 -10.22
C GLU A 3 1.29 -15.94 -10.74
N SER A 4 0.82 -14.70 -10.74
CA SER A 4 1.64 -13.54 -11.13
C SER A 4 2.69 -13.29 -10.05
N THR A 5 3.93 -13.13 -10.47
CA THR A 5 5.07 -12.89 -9.58
C THR A 5 5.29 -11.41 -9.36
N ALA A 6 5.94 -11.05 -8.26
CA ALA A 6 6.40 -9.71 -7.99
C ALA A 6 7.79 -9.71 -7.33
N VAL A 7 8.53 -8.64 -7.57
CA VAL A 7 9.84 -8.39 -6.97
C VAL A 7 9.81 -7.04 -6.26
N LEU A 8 10.23 -7.02 -5.01
CA LEU A 8 10.56 -5.80 -4.26
C LEU A 8 12.08 -5.68 -4.18
N ALA A 9 12.62 -4.58 -4.64
CA ALA A 9 14.04 -4.26 -4.52
C ALA A 9 14.26 -2.98 -3.71
N LEU A 10 15.31 -2.96 -2.89
CA LEU A 10 15.76 -1.78 -2.16
C LEU A 10 16.98 -1.18 -2.88
N ALA A 11 17.20 0.10 -2.74
CA ALA A 11 18.34 0.81 -3.35
C ALA A 11 19.71 0.26 -2.90
N ASN A 12 19.79 -0.38 -1.71
CA ASN A 12 20.99 -1.06 -1.22
C ASN A 12 21.26 -2.40 -1.92
N GLY A 13 20.40 -2.84 -2.86
CA GLY A 13 20.51 -4.08 -3.60
C GLY A 13 19.82 -5.29 -2.96
N THR A 14 19.16 -5.12 -1.82
CA THR A 14 18.37 -6.20 -1.21
C THR A 14 17.11 -6.48 -2.04
N ILE A 15 16.87 -7.76 -2.34
CA ILE A 15 15.75 -8.21 -3.17
C ILE A 15 14.87 -9.17 -2.37
N PHE A 16 13.56 -9.02 -2.55
CA PHE A 16 12.54 -9.94 -2.06
C PHE A 16 11.67 -10.39 -3.24
N LYS A 17 11.48 -11.70 -3.36
CA LYS A 17 10.58 -12.30 -4.38
C LYS A 17 9.31 -12.79 -3.71
N GLY A 18 8.18 -12.51 -4.31
CA GLY A 18 6.87 -12.88 -3.77
C GLY A 18 5.82 -12.97 -4.86
N LYS A 19 4.56 -12.93 -4.44
CA LYS A 19 3.39 -12.97 -5.31
C LYS A 19 2.83 -11.57 -5.51
N SER A 20 2.43 -11.27 -6.76
CA SER A 20 1.66 -10.06 -7.04
C SER A 20 0.25 -10.21 -6.48
N ILE A 21 -0.20 -9.19 -5.75
CA ILE A 21 -1.56 -9.11 -5.21
C ILE A 21 -2.31 -7.86 -5.68
N GLY A 22 -1.70 -7.05 -6.53
CA GLY A 22 -2.26 -5.81 -7.06
C GLY A 22 -2.21 -5.74 -8.58
N ALA A 23 -2.11 -4.53 -9.12
CA ALA A 23 -1.90 -4.28 -10.53
C ALA A 23 -0.53 -4.79 -10.99
N GLU A 24 -0.40 -5.03 -12.30
CA GLU A 24 0.88 -5.29 -12.96
C GLU A 24 1.56 -3.98 -13.34
N GLY A 25 2.89 -4.02 -13.50
CA GLY A 25 3.70 -2.88 -13.87
C GLY A 25 4.87 -2.66 -12.92
N GLN A 26 5.26 -1.40 -12.77
CA GLN A 26 6.39 -1.02 -11.92
C GLN A 26 6.12 0.30 -11.21
N VAL A 27 6.63 0.42 -9.99
CA VAL A 27 6.53 1.64 -9.18
C VAL A 27 7.75 1.77 -8.27
N ASN A 28 8.17 2.99 -7.98
CA ASN A 28 9.15 3.27 -6.95
C ASN A 28 8.60 4.24 -5.89
N GLY A 29 9.29 4.31 -4.77
CA GLY A 29 8.92 5.15 -3.64
C GLY A 29 9.83 4.93 -2.44
N GLU A 30 9.60 5.67 -1.38
CA GLU A 30 10.28 5.43 -0.11
C GLU A 30 9.64 4.26 0.63
N ILE A 31 10.42 3.24 1.00
CA ILE A 31 9.89 2.10 1.78
C ILE A 31 9.78 2.46 3.25
N VAL A 32 8.58 2.27 3.79
CA VAL A 32 8.27 2.49 5.21
C VAL A 32 7.52 1.28 5.77
N PHE A 33 7.36 1.22 7.10
CA PHE A 33 6.51 0.19 7.71
C PHE A 33 5.50 0.78 8.68
N ASN A 34 4.36 0.09 8.79
CA ASN A 34 3.30 0.38 9.75
C ASN A 34 3.03 -0.89 10.58
N THR A 35 2.86 -0.73 11.90
CA THR A 35 2.68 -1.84 12.85
C THR A 35 1.23 -2.09 13.24
N SER A 36 0.28 -1.39 12.65
CA SER A 36 -1.15 -1.58 12.91
C SER A 36 -1.60 -3.00 12.54
N MET A 37 -2.49 -3.56 13.34
CA MET A 37 -3.05 -4.90 13.11
C MET A 37 -4.29 -4.87 12.20
N SER A 38 -4.89 -3.70 12.01
CA SER A 38 -6.10 -3.45 11.22
C SER A 38 -6.04 -2.05 10.61
N GLY A 39 -7.04 -1.67 9.82
CA GLY A 39 -7.10 -0.34 9.22
C GLY A 39 -6.17 -0.19 8.01
N TYR A 40 -5.94 -1.27 7.27
CA TYR A 40 -5.06 -1.21 6.11
C TYR A 40 -5.66 -0.38 4.96
N GLN A 41 -6.99 -0.31 4.83
CA GLN A 41 -7.64 0.53 3.82
C GLN A 41 -7.46 2.01 4.15
N GLU A 42 -7.61 2.39 5.41
CA GLU A 42 -7.35 3.73 5.91
C GLU A 42 -5.88 4.12 5.67
N ILE A 43 -4.93 3.22 5.99
CA ILE A 43 -3.50 3.44 5.74
C ILE A 43 -3.21 3.67 4.24
N LEU A 44 -3.82 2.88 3.35
CA LEU A 44 -3.63 3.02 1.90
C LEU A 44 -4.13 4.37 1.38
N THR A 45 -5.23 4.88 1.96
CA THR A 45 -5.89 6.13 1.53
C THR A 45 -5.45 7.36 2.34
N ASP A 46 -4.56 7.20 3.33
CA ASP A 46 -4.01 8.32 4.11
C ASP A 46 -2.99 9.10 3.27
N PRO A 47 -3.21 10.41 3.04
CA PRO A 47 -2.27 11.28 2.33
C PRO A 47 -0.86 11.32 2.92
N SER A 48 -0.69 10.95 4.19
CA SER A 48 0.61 10.87 4.86
C SER A 48 1.55 9.86 4.21
N TYR A 49 1.01 8.87 3.47
CA TYR A 49 1.79 7.86 2.74
C TYR A 49 2.01 8.20 1.26
N ALA A 50 1.78 9.45 0.85
CA ALA A 50 2.05 9.87 -0.52
C ALA A 50 3.49 9.54 -0.94
N ARG A 51 3.64 8.89 -2.11
CA ARG A 51 4.92 8.42 -2.68
C ARG A 51 5.69 7.39 -1.84
N GLN A 52 5.04 6.74 -0.87
CA GLN A 52 5.64 5.69 -0.06
C GLN A 52 5.15 4.31 -0.46
N ILE A 53 6.04 3.31 -0.36
CA ILE A 53 5.71 1.89 -0.42
C ILE A 53 5.54 1.43 1.02
N VAL A 54 4.33 1.03 1.40
CA VAL A 54 3.98 0.75 2.79
C VAL A 54 4.09 -0.75 3.07
N THR A 55 4.92 -1.11 4.04
CA THR A 55 5.01 -2.48 4.58
C THR A 55 4.14 -2.63 5.80
N LEU A 56 3.15 -3.51 5.77
CA LEU A 56 2.37 -3.88 6.95
C LEU A 56 3.04 -5.03 7.68
N THR A 57 3.33 -4.84 8.96
CA THR A 57 4.07 -5.84 9.76
C THR A 57 3.19 -6.96 10.29
N TYR A 58 1.86 -6.75 10.35
CA TYR A 58 0.93 -7.80 10.78
C TYR A 58 0.91 -8.95 9.77
N PRO A 59 0.95 -10.22 10.21
CA PRO A 59 1.19 -11.36 9.33
C PRO A 59 0.09 -11.62 8.31
N HIS A 60 -1.18 -11.37 8.65
CA HIS A 60 -2.35 -11.68 7.83
C HIS A 60 -3.12 -10.40 7.50
N ILE A 61 -3.06 -9.97 6.26
CA ILE A 61 -3.72 -8.76 5.77
C ILE A 61 -4.80 -9.15 4.75
N GLY A 62 -5.87 -8.36 4.67
CA GLY A 62 -6.99 -8.59 3.75
C GLY A 62 -8.18 -9.34 4.37
N ASN A 63 -8.08 -9.79 5.62
CA ASN A 63 -9.12 -10.59 6.28
C ASN A 63 -10.43 -9.83 6.55
N THR A 64 -10.41 -8.52 6.60
CA THR A 64 -11.61 -7.68 6.75
C THR A 64 -12.23 -7.24 5.43
N GLY A 65 -11.53 -7.47 4.30
CA GLY A 65 -11.91 -6.93 3.00
C GLY A 65 -11.79 -5.41 2.95
N THR A 66 -12.43 -4.80 1.97
CA THR A 66 -12.52 -3.35 1.79
C THR A 66 -13.97 -2.92 1.57
N ASN A 67 -14.29 -1.66 1.80
CA ASN A 67 -15.61 -1.08 1.62
C ASN A 67 -15.51 0.41 1.29
N PHE A 68 -16.63 1.06 0.95
CA PHE A 68 -16.65 2.48 0.57
C PHE A 68 -16.55 3.47 1.75
N GLU A 69 -16.71 2.99 3.00
CA GLU A 69 -16.76 3.87 4.18
C GLU A 69 -15.41 4.01 4.87
N ASP A 70 -14.52 3.01 4.76
CA ASP A 70 -13.24 2.96 5.47
C ASP A 70 -12.10 3.59 4.65
N THR A 71 -12.33 4.81 4.15
CA THR A 71 -11.33 5.59 3.41
C THR A 71 -11.04 6.90 4.14
N GLU A 72 -9.76 7.24 4.29
CA GLU A 72 -9.33 8.52 4.86
C GLU A 72 -9.42 9.67 3.84
N SER A 73 -9.45 9.34 2.54
CA SER A 73 -9.53 10.32 1.47
C SER A 73 -10.05 9.72 0.16
N GLU A 74 -10.19 10.56 -0.88
CA GLU A 74 -10.80 10.19 -2.17
C GLU A 74 -10.05 9.12 -2.97
N LYS A 75 -8.77 8.85 -2.64
CA LYS A 75 -7.93 7.91 -3.41
C LYS A 75 -6.87 7.24 -2.55
N ILE A 76 -6.25 6.19 -3.09
CA ILE A 76 -5.03 5.62 -2.53
C ILE A 76 -3.86 6.57 -2.81
N TRP A 77 -3.07 6.87 -1.77
CA TRP A 77 -1.91 7.74 -1.86
C TRP A 77 -0.60 6.99 -1.84
N CYS A 78 -0.54 5.82 -1.19
CA CYS A 78 0.67 5.02 -1.20
C CYS A 78 1.01 4.55 -2.62
N SER A 79 2.31 4.45 -2.91
CA SER A 79 2.81 3.97 -4.20
C SER A 79 2.64 2.46 -4.36
N GLY A 80 2.68 1.71 -3.26
CA GLY A 80 2.55 0.26 -3.28
C GLY A 80 2.40 -0.34 -1.90
N LEU A 81 1.98 -1.60 -1.86
CA LEU A 81 1.71 -2.36 -0.64
C LEU A 81 2.62 -3.58 -0.53
N VAL A 82 3.20 -3.78 0.65
CA VAL A 82 4.01 -4.95 0.98
C VAL A 82 3.43 -5.65 2.19
N ILE A 83 3.10 -6.94 2.06
CA ILE A 83 2.56 -7.75 3.15
C ILE A 83 3.24 -9.12 3.21
N ARG A 84 3.12 -9.78 4.36
CA ARG A 84 3.61 -11.14 4.54
C ARG A 84 2.69 -12.17 3.88
N SER A 85 1.38 -12.07 4.15
CA SER A 85 0.40 -13.05 3.68
C SER A 85 -0.94 -12.35 3.41
N LEU A 86 -1.50 -12.59 2.24
CA LEU A 86 -2.84 -12.16 1.88
C LEU A 86 -3.85 -13.19 2.41
N SER A 87 -4.90 -12.73 3.07
CA SER A 87 -6.01 -13.59 3.48
C SER A 87 -6.73 -14.15 2.26
N GLN A 88 -7.03 -15.45 2.31
CA GLN A 88 -7.78 -16.13 1.23
C GLN A 88 -9.30 -15.94 1.36
N THR A 89 -9.74 -15.51 2.53
CA THR A 89 -11.16 -15.32 2.82
C THR A 89 -11.35 -14.05 3.65
N GLU A 90 -12.33 -13.27 3.29
CA GLU A 90 -12.81 -12.13 4.04
C GLU A 90 -13.90 -12.58 5.00
N SER A 91 -13.82 -12.18 6.25
CA SER A 91 -14.75 -12.58 7.32
C SER A 91 -15.35 -11.38 8.07
N ASN A 92 -15.61 -10.30 7.38
CA ASN A 92 -16.23 -9.10 7.93
C ASN A 92 -17.57 -8.81 7.24
N TRP A 93 -18.61 -8.53 8.01
CA TRP A 93 -19.93 -8.19 7.51
C TRP A 93 -19.95 -6.88 6.69
N ARG A 94 -18.92 -6.04 6.80
CA ARG A 94 -18.74 -4.79 6.03
C ARG A 94 -17.97 -5.01 4.74
N ASN A 95 -17.49 -6.22 4.47
CA ASN A 95 -16.74 -6.50 3.26
C ASN A 95 -17.61 -6.31 2.01
N GLU A 96 -17.13 -5.55 1.07
CA GLU A 96 -17.73 -5.32 -0.25
C GLU A 96 -16.83 -5.81 -1.38
N GLU A 97 -15.51 -5.78 -1.15
CA GLU A 97 -14.49 -6.19 -2.13
C GLU A 97 -13.25 -6.75 -1.41
N ASN A 98 -12.60 -7.75 -1.96
CA ASN A 98 -11.33 -8.23 -1.40
C ASN A 98 -10.18 -7.26 -1.69
N LEU A 99 -9.12 -7.32 -0.88
CA LEU A 99 -7.99 -6.39 -0.98
C LEU A 99 -7.27 -6.46 -2.33
N SER A 100 -7.13 -7.66 -2.93
CA SER A 100 -6.45 -7.80 -4.23
C SER A 100 -7.21 -7.09 -5.36
N ASP A 101 -8.52 -7.26 -5.43
CA ASP A 101 -9.35 -6.59 -6.44
C ASP A 101 -9.39 -5.09 -6.21
N TYR A 102 -9.46 -4.65 -4.94
CA TYR A 102 -9.35 -3.25 -4.56
C TYR A 102 -8.04 -2.60 -5.06
N LEU A 103 -6.90 -3.26 -4.85
CA LEU A 103 -5.60 -2.78 -5.34
C LEU A 103 -5.56 -2.71 -6.87
N LYS A 104 -6.02 -3.77 -7.56
CA LYS A 104 -6.07 -3.82 -9.03
C LYS A 104 -6.94 -2.73 -9.63
N ARG A 105 -8.14 -2.55 -9.09
CA ARG A 105 -9.09 -1.52 -9.53
C ARG A 105 -8.53 -0.10 -9.40
N ASN A 106 -7.72 0.12 -8.36
CA ASN A 106 -7.06 1.41 -8.12
C ASN A 106 -5.68 1.51 -8.77
N ASN A 107 -5.26 0.52 -9.58
CA ASN A 107 -3.95 0.47 -10.24
C ASN A 107 -2.77 0.56 -9.27
N ILE A 108 -2.88 -0.08 -8.11
CA ILE A 108 -1.84 -0.12 -7.09
C ILE A 108 -1.12 -1.47 -7.12
N LEU A 109 0.20 -1.43 -7.14
CA LEU A 109 1.02 -2.63 -7.06
C LEU A 109 1.07 -3.14 -5.62
N GLY A 110 1.06 -4.47 -5.47
CA GLY A 110 1.19 -5.10 -4.17
C GLY A 110 1.99 -6.39 -4.26
N ILE A 111 2.76 -6.68 -3.21
CA ILE A 111 3.53 -7.91 -3.09
C ILE A 111 3.24 -8.60 -1.77
N SER A 112 3.02 -9.90 -1.81
CA SER A 112 2.88 -10.80 -0.65
C SER A 112 3.90 -11.93 -0.68
N ASP A 113 3.86 -12.77 0.36
CA ASP A 113 4.70 -13.96 0.54
C ASP A 113 6.20 -13.66 0.66
N ILE A 114 6.54 -12.49 1.24
CA ILE A 114 7.91 -12.11 1.55
C ILE A 114 8.18 -12.07 3.06
N ASP A 115 9.44 -12.09 3.44
CA ASP A 115 9.86 -11.91 4.84
C ASP A 115 9.79 -10.43 5.26
N THR A 116 8.58 -9.98 5.63
CA THR A 116 8.35 -8.61 6.11
C THR A 116 9.09 -8.33 7.43
N ARG A 117 9.40 -9.35 8.23
CA ARG A 117 10.21 -9.19 9.45
C ARG A 117 11.66 -8.82 9.11
N LYS A 118 12.26 -9.49 8.13
CA LYS A 118 13.60 -9.13 7.62
C LYS A 118 13.58 -7.71 7.07
N LEU A 119 12.60 -7.38 6.24
CA LEU A 119 12.45 -6.05 5.64
C LEU A 119 12.32 -4.96 6.72
N THR A 120 11.42 -5.14 7.69
CA THR A 120 11.23 -4.18 8.80
C THR A 120 12.51 -3.98 9.62
N ARG A 121 13.30 -5.04 9.82
CA ARG A 121 14.60 -4.92 10.53
C ARG A 121 15.61 -4.10 9.73
N ILE A 122 15.64 -4.24 8.41
CA ILE A 122 16.49 -3.42 7.53
C ILE A 122 16.08 -1.95 7.67
N ILE A 123 14.79 -1.63 7.46
CA ILE A 123 14.29 -0.25 7.54
C ILE A 123 14.56 0.35 8.93
N ARG A 124 14.38 -0.42 10.01
CA ARG A 124 14.62 0.08 11.38
C ARG A 124 16.09 0.36 11.66
N ASN A 125 16.99 -0.44 11.11
CA ASN A 125 18.43 -0.33 11.41
C ASN A 125 19.13 0.66 10.49
N GLU A 126 18.71 0.77 9.23
CA GLU A 126 19.35 1.55 8.18
C GLU A 126 18.59 2.84 7.83
N GLY A 127 17.37 3.01 8.36
CA GLY A 127 16.44 4.07 7.99
C GLY A 127 15.55 3.68 6.82
N SER A 128 14.56 4.53 6.52
CA SER A 128 13.79 4.44 5.28
C SER A 128 14.72 4.65 4.09
N GLN A 129 14.45 3.96 3.00
CA GLN A 129 15.26 4.05 1.79
C GLN A 129 14.40 3.93 0.54
N SER A 130 14.97 4.26 -0.60
CA SER A 130 14.31 4.11 -1.90
C SER A 130 14.12 2.62 -2.21
N ALA A 131 12.95 2.29 -2.72
CA ALA A 131 12.57 0.93 -3.11
C ALA A 131 11.74 0.95 -4.40
N ALA A 132 11.59 -0.23 -5.02
CA ALA A 132 10.71 -0.42 -6.16
C ALA A 132 9.99 -1.77 -6.08
N ILE A 133 8.77 -1.82 -6.59
CA ILE A 133 8.02 -3.05 -6.85
C ILE A 133 7.86 -3.19 -8.36
N ILE A 134 8.16 -4.39 -8.88
CA ILE A 134 7.83 -4.79 -10.25
C ILE A 134 6.94 -6.02 -10.16
N ALA A 135 5.84 -6.03 -10.89
CA ALA A 135 4.88 -7.14 -10.93
C ALA A 135 4.47 -7.46 -12.36
N GLY A 136 4.41 -8.74 -12.72
CA GLY A 136 4.04 -9.20 -14.05
C GLY A 136 4.77 -10.46 -14.47
N GLU A 137 4.86 -10.67 -15.80
CA GLU A 137 5.67 -11.74 -16.40
C GLU A 137 7.08 -11.21 -16.74
N ASP A 138 8.05 -12.10 -16.84
CA ASP A 138 9.45 -11.82 -17.26
C ASP A 138 10.15 -10.71 -16.44
N LEU A 139 10.09 -10.82 -15.10
CA LEU A 139 10.67 -9.83 -14.19
C LEU A 139 12.20 -9.94 -14.13
N GLU A 140 12.89 -8.83 -14.40
CA GLU A 140 14.34 -8.71 -14.23
C GLU A 140 14.68 -8.04 -12.89
N GLU A 141 15.41 -8.74 -12.03
CA GLU A 141 15.77 -8.26 -10.69
C GLU A 141 16.66 -7.02 -10.73
N ASP A 142 17.60 -6.96 -11.67
CA ASP A 142 18.50 -5.83 -11.84
C ASP A 142 17.73 -4.55 -12.26
N SER A 143 16.68 -4.71 -13.03
CA SER A 143 15.76 -3.60 -13.37
C SER A 143 15.06 -3.06 -12.15
N ALA A 144 14.62 -3.93 -11.21
CA ALA A 144 13.98 -3.51 -9.97
C ALA A 144 14.95 -2.70 -9.08
N VAL A 145 16.21 -3.13 -8.97
CA VAL A 145 17.23 -2.39 -8.19
C VAL A 145 17.54 -1.04 -8.85
N SER A 146 17.66 -1.02 -10.18
CA SER A 146 17.89 0.21 -10.92
C SER A 146 16.75 1.21 -10.72
N LEU A 147 15.51 0.75 -10.84
CA LEU A 147 14.32 1.57 -10.61
C LEU A 147 14.24 2.09 -9.15
N ALA A 148 14.63 1.27 -8.17
CA ALA A 148 14.69 1.71 -6.77
C ALA A 148 15.69 2.86 -6.58
N ARG A 149 16.84 2.82 -7.27
CA ARG A 149 17.88 3.86 -7.20
C ARG A 149 17.52 5.15 -7.93
N GLU A 150 16.61 5.10 -8.89
CA GLU A 150 16.10 6.28 -9.59
C GLU A 150 15.23 7.19 -8.70
N PHE A 151 14.62 6.64 -7.65
CA PHE A 151 13.83 7.43 -6.73
C PHE A 151 14.73 8.33 -5.86
N GLN A 152 14.59 9.65 -6.02
CA GLN A 152 15.46 10.65 -5.37
C GLN A 152 15.13 10.87 -3.88
N GLY A 153 14.20 10.11 -3.32
CA GLY A 153 13.69 10.31 -1.95
C GLY A 153 12.67 11.44 -1.86
N LEU A 154 12.21 11.68 -0.64
CA LEU A 154 11.18 12.69 -0.36
C LEU A 154 11.77 14.06 0.06
N ASN A 155 13.07 14.13 0.32
CA ASN A 155 13.72 15.36 0.74
C ASN A 155 13.62 16.47 -0.33
N GLY A 156 13.10 17.63 0.08
CA GLY A 156 12.94 18.79 -0.81
C GLY A 156 11.65 18.76 -1.64
N LEU A 157 10.83 17.73 -1.53
CA LEU A 157 9.50 17.71 -2.13
C LEU A 157 8.50 18.45 -1.25
N ASP A 158 7.65 19.27 -1.88
CA ASP A 158 6.49 19.89 -1.21
C ASP A 158 5.28 18.97 -1.30
N LEU A 159 5.29 17.91 -0.48
CA LEU A 159 4.19 16.96 -0.43
C LEU A 159 2.91 17.57 0.12
N ALA A 160 2.99 18.57 0.99
CA ALA A 160 1.82 19.28 1.49
C ALA A 160 1.03 19.89 0.35
N LYS A 161 1.69 20.50 -0.63
CA LYS A 161 1.05 21.04 -1.83
C LYS A 161 0.42 19.95 -2.71
N GLU A 162 1.00 18.75 -2.74
CA GLU A 162 0.49 17.62 -3.52
C GLU A 162 -0.82 17.07 -2.92
N VAL A 163 -0.87 16.93 -1.58
CA VAL A 163 -1.99 16.30 -0.87
C VAL A 163 -3.07 17.27 -0.40
N THR A 164 -2.78 18.59 -0.41
CA THR A 164 -3.75 19.61 -0.01
C THR A 164 -4.92 19.67 -0.99
N THR A 165 -6.14 19.87 -0.46
CA THR A 165 -7.33 20.11 -1.27
C THR A 165 -7.15 21.29 -2.21
N LYS A 166 -7.57 21.13 -3.46
CA LYS A 166 -7.41 22.17 -4.50
C LYS A 166 -8.53 23.21 -4.52
N THR A 167 -9.69 22.84 -3.98
CA THR A 167 -10.86 23.71 -3.90
C THR A 167 -11.47 23.66 -2.52
N PRO A 168 -11.96 24.78 -1.96
CA PRO A 168 -12.73 24.74 -0.73
C PRO A 168 -13.99 23.88 -0.90
N TYR A 169 -14.34 23.14 0.14
CA TYR A 169 -15.58 22.36 0.20
C TYR A 169 -16.16 22.42 1.63
N ASP A 170 -17.47 22.23 1.75
CA ASP A 170 -18.13 22.18 3.05
C ASP A 170 -18.01 20.76 3.62
N TRP A 171 -17.45 20.64 4.83
CA TRP A 171 -17.41 19.37 5.54
C TRP A 171 -18.77 19.07 6.16
N THR A 172 -19.47 18.08 5.63
CA THR A 172 -20.83 17.70 6.09
C THR A 172 -20.86 16.34 6.78
N GLU A 173 -19.75 15.61 6.81
CA GLU A 173 -19.67 14.30 7.40
C GLU A 173 -19.43 14.38 8.91
N GLY A 174 -20.25 13.64 9.68
CA GLY A 174 -20.09 13.48 11.12
C GLY A 174 -19.33 12.22 11.49
N THR A 175 -19.27 11.93 12.79
CA THR A 175 -18.71 10.67 13.29
C THR A 175 -19.50 9.48 12.73
N TRP A 176 -18.79 8.49 12.20
CA TRP A 176 -19.40 7.25 11.72
C TRP A 176 -20.22 6.56 12.83
N ARG A 177 -21.48 6.22 12.55
CA ARG A 177 -22.43 5.64 13.51
C ARG A 177 -23.03 4.31 13.03
N GLY A 178 -22.50 3.71 11.96
CA GLY A 178 -23.03 2.51 11.31
C GLY A 178 -24.24 2.81 10.40
N LYS A 179 -24.63 1.81 9.60
CA LYS A 179 -25.71 1.96 8.58
C LYS A 179 -27.11 2.30 9.11
N LYS A 180 -27.33 2.46 10.42
CA LYS A 180 -28.65 2.71 11.02
C LYS A 180 -28.87 4.13 11.55
N ALA A 181 -27.96 5.04 11.35
CA ALA A 181 -28.12 6.40 11.85
C ALA A 181 -28.46 7.40 10.73
N ASN A 182 -29.55 7.16 10.00
CA ASN A 182 -30.29 8.25 9.38
C ASN A 182 -30.98 9.06 10.48
N THR A 183 -30.22 9.90 11.17
CA THR A 183 -30.79 10.98 11.96
C THR A 183 -30.51 12.26 11.20
N ASN A 184 -31.51 12.76 10.51
CA ASN A 184 -31.56 14.14 10.06
C ASN A 184 -31.21 15.05 11.25
N PHE A 185 -30.19 15.84 11.14
CA PHE A 185 -29.94 17.01 11.95
C PHE A 185 -30.56 18.23 11.28
#